data_9bdfa12b75fcea14f6462db06d9c5d14
#
_entry.id   9bdfa12b75fcea14f6462db06d9c5d14
#
_cell.length_a   1.000
_cell.length_b   1.000
_cell.length_c   1.000
_cell.angle_alpha   90.00
_cell.angle_beta   90.00
_cell.angle_gamma   90.00
#
_symmetry.space_group_name_H-M   'P 1'
#
loop_
_entity.id
_entity.type
_entity.pdbx_description
1 polymer ?
#
loop_
_entity_poly.entity_id
_entity_poly.type
_entity_poly.pdbx_seq_one_letter_code
_entity_poly.pdbx_strand_id
1 'polypeptide(L)'
;LHPKDYNVSVVLPKSTDQTEALLDKVQQVAQETGLKKPSYTTYLYQSAFIMKLAGNDVTVPMQSELDSDPSILTKSAGTITVINRQDYEKMTGEKIDLADDETLVYGKNVSLNKDQPLRVNGKDWKIKQILPSNFTHGKIPNPNDVAMEQGLYMVVNDSKEVNLDVDHYYYIGVASETKDSKKFVEQVQLGLRDTLDQEQAQDGSYAMASDRHSAEKSYQELTGTLLFIGVFLSVIFLLGAVLVIYYKQISEGYEDRDGFIILQKVGLDEKQTRSTIRKQILTVFFLPLIFAFLHIAAVFHMLRLIVALLGVTNLPLLIQTTLATCGVFLLTYILVFLLTSRSYRKIVAR
;
A
#
# COMPACT_ATOMS: atom_id res chain seq x y z
N LEU A 1 -7.30 7.59 2.27
CA LEU A 1 -8.02 6.91 3.36
C LEU A 1 -8.79 7.86 4.28
N HIS A 2 -8.69 9.17 4.08
CA HIS A 2 -9.38 10.19 4.87
C HIS A 2 -10.15 11.14 3.94
N PRO A 3 -11.35 10.75 3.48
CA PRO A 3 -12.10 11.51 2.48
C PRO A 3 -12.62 12.87 2.96
N LYS A 4 -12.72 13.06 4.28
CA LYS A 4 -13.18 14.32 4.90
C LYS A 4 -12.16 14.85 5.91
N ASP A 5 -12.41 16.02 6.47
CA ASP A 5 -11.54 16.63 7.49
C ASP A 5 -11.45 15.74 8.73
N TYR A 6 -12.62 15.22 9.19
CA TYR A 6 -12.68 14.20 10.23
C TYR A 6 -13.43 12.98 9.70
N ASN A 7 -12.96 11.81 10.08
CA ASN A 7 -13.46 10.54 9.59
C ASN A 7 -13.72 9.63 10.78
N VAL A 8 -14.97 9.22 10.92
CA VAL A 8 -15.41 8.29 11.95
C VAL A 8 -15.88 7.02 11.27
N SER A 9 -15.29 5.91 11.61
CA SER A 9 -15.69 4.58 11.13
C SER A 9 -16.12 3.75 12.32
N VAL A 10 -17.34 3.24 12.27
CA VAL A 10 -17.90 2.37 13.30
C VAL A 10 -18.15 0.99 12.69
N VAL A 11 -17.66 -0.04 13.34
CA VAL A 11 -17.96 -1.42 13.00
C VAL A 11 -19.17 -1.85 13.82
N LEU A 12 -20.22 -2.28 13.15
CA LEU A 12 -21.49 -2.67 13.72
C LEU A 12 -21.80 -4.11 13.39
N PRO A 13 -22.29 -4.91 14.33
CA PRO A 13 -22.79 -6.25 14.05
C PRO A 13 -24.01 -6.19 13.11
N LYS A 14 -24.27 -7.31 12.43
CA LYS A 14 -25.36 -7.43 11.45
C LYS A 14 -26.75 -7.00 11.96
N SER A 15 -26.99 -7.15 13.25
CA SER A 15 -28.32 -6.95 13.88
C SER A 15 -28.59 -5.52 14.31
N THR A 16 -27.63 -4.61 14.19
CA THR A 16 -27.71 -3.29 14.83
C THR A 16 -28.19 -2.20 13.87
N ASP A 17 -29.23 -1.46 14.27
CA ASP A 17 -29.79 -0.32 13.54
C ASP A 17 -29.58 1.00 14.30
N GLN A 18 -28.37 1.20 14.87
CA GLN A 18 -28.02 2.34 15.73
C GLN A 18 -27.40 3.52 14.99
N THR A 19 -27.47 3.53 13.67
CA THR A 19 -26.78 4.55 12.85
C THR A 19 -27.21 5.98 13.17
N GLU A 20 -28.49 6.21 13.51
CA GLU A 20 -29.00 7.53 13.91
C GLU A 20 -28.39 7.98 15.25
N ALA A 21 -28.41 7.12 16.27
CA ALA A 21 -27.86 7.45 17.58
C ALA A 21 -26.37 7.78 17.54
N LEU A 22 -25.62 7.03 16.70
CA LEU A 22 -24.19 7.29 16.49
C LEU A 22 -23.95 8.64 15.79
N LEU A 23 -24.76 8.97 14.80
CA LEU A 23 -24.67 10.27 14.13
C LEU A 23 -25.01 11.42 15.08
N ASP A 24 -26.07 11.29 15.86
CA ASP A 24 -26.49 12.28 16.85
C ASP A 24 -25.38 12.51 17.88
N LYS A 25 -24.73 11.44 18.35
CA LYS A 25 -23.60 11.55 19.26
C LYS A 25 -22.42 12.34 18.66
N VAL A 26 -22.06 12.06 17.40
CA VAL A 26 -21.01 12.81 16.69
C VAL A 26 -21.40 14.29 16.54
N GLN A 27 -22.67 14.58 16.24
CA GLN A 27 -23.19 15.96 16.12
C GLN A 27 -23.15 16.69 17.46
N GLN A 28 -23.55 16.03 18.54
CA GLN A 28 -23.46 16.57 19.90
C GLN A 28 -22.03 16.96 20.25
N VAL A 29 -21.07 16.04 20.05
CA VAL A 29 -19.66 16.30 20.33
C VAL A 29 -19.10 17.42 19.45
N ALA A 30 -19.54 17.52 18.20
CA ALA A 30 -19.13 18.61 17.31
C ALA A 30 -19.55 19.99 17.84
N GLN A 31 -20.77 20.09 18.43
CA GLN A 31 -21.27 21.30 19.07
C GLN A 31 -20.48 21.61 20.36
N GLU A 32 -20.27 20.62 21.24
CA GLU A 32 -19.56 20.76 22.51
C GLU A 32 -18.09 21.16 22.31
N THR A 33 -17.46 20.71 21.23
CA THR A 33 -16.08 21.05 20.91
C THR A 33 -15.91 22.29 20.04
N GLY A 34 -17.04 22.90 19.64
CA GLY A 34 -17.06 24.17 18.90
C GLY A 34 -16.58 24.03 17.45
N LEU A 35 -16.84 22.91 16.77
CA LEU A 35 -16.59 22.79 15.33
C LEU A 35 -17.36 23.85 14.55
N LYS A 36 -16.67 24.56 13.65
CA LYS A 36 -17.27 25.62 12.85
C LYS A 36 -17.90 25.04 11.58
N LYS A 37 -19.19 25.31 11.43
CA LYS A 37 -20.01 24.89 10.25
C LYS A 37 -19.80 23.41 9.86
N PRO A 38 -20.05 22.47 10.77
CA PRO A 38 -19.90 21.06 10.43
C PRO A 38 -20.95 20.61 9.42
N SER A 39 -20.52 19.81 8.45
CA SER A 39 -21.42 19.09 7.54
C SER A 39 -21.08 17.61 7.58
N TYR A 40 -22.12 16.77 7.52
CA TYR A 40 -22.02 15.35 7.74
C TYR A 40 -22.35 14.58 6.46
N THR A 41 -21.62 13.51 6.21
CA THR A 41 -21.88 12.57 5.12
C THR A 41 -21.74 11.16 5.68
N THR A 42 -22.79 10.35 5.51
CA THR A 42 -22.83 9.01 6.08
C THR A 42 -22.97 7.96 5.00
N TYR A 43 -22.28 6.83 5.17
CA TYR A 43 -22.41 5.66 4.30
C TYR A 43 -22.38 4.39 5.14
N LEU A 44 -23.26 3.45 4.77
CA LEU A 44 -23.29 2.10 5.33
C LEU A 44 -22.82 1.12 4.25
N TYR A 45 -21.82 0.30 4.57
CA TYR A 45 -21.28 -0.68 3.64
C TYR A 45 -20.79 -1.93 4.37
N GLN A 46 -20.69 -3.02 3.62
CA GLN A 46 -20.03 -4.25 4.08
C GLN A 46 -18.71 -4.40 3.33
N SER A 47 -17.69 -4.94 3.97
CA SER A 47 -16.43 -5.26 3.32
C SER A 47 -15.89 -6.57 3.85
N ALA A 48 -15.53 -7.48 2.94
CA ALA A 48 -15.04 -8.80 3.28
C ALA A 48 -13.85 -9.19 2.39
N PHE A 49 -13.06 -10.14 2.86
CA PHE A 49 -12.02 -10.78 2.06
C PHE A 49 -12.63 -11.86 1.17
N ILE A 50 -12.16 -12.00 -0.06
CA ILE A 50 -12.57 -13.03 -1.01
C ILE A 50 -11.60 -14.20 -0.90
N MET A 51 -12.09 -15.39 -0.55
CA MET A 51 -11.28 -16.62 -0.58
C MET A 51 -11.04 -17.13 -1.99
N LYS A 52 -12.09 -17.13 -2.80
CA LYS A 52 -12.04 -17.63 -4.17
C LYS A 52 -12.78 -16.67 -5.10
N LEU A 53 -12.13 -16.35 -6.19
CA LEU A 53 -12.70 -15.57 -7.29
C LEU A 53 -12.45 -16.33 -8.60
N ALA A 54 -13.51 -16.85 -9.19
CA ALA A 54 -13.45 -17.60 -10.44
C ALA A 54 -14.49 -17.08 -11.42
N GLY A 55 -14.09 -16.09 -12.25
CA GLY A 55 -15.03 -15.36 -13.08
C GLY A 55 -16.06 -14.62 -12.24
N ASN A 56 -17.34 -14.98 -12.41
CA ASN A 56 -18.45 -14.40 -11.65
C ASN A 56 -18.77 -15.16 -10.34
N ASP A 57 -17.98 -16.16 -9.95
CA ASP A 57 -18.19 -16.92 -8.73
C ASP A 57 -17.28 -16.44 -7.61
N VAL A 58 -17.87 -15.93 -6.54
CA VAL A 58 -17.21 -15.29 -5.41
C VAL A 58 -17.54 -16.05 -4.13
N THR A 59 -16.52 -16.53 -3.45
CA THR A 59 -16.65 -17.15 -2.13
C THR A 59 -16.00 -16.27 -1.08
N VAL A 60 -16.77 -15.91 -0.07
CA VAL A 60 -16.33 -15.12 1.09
C VAL A 60 -16.33 -16.03 2.31
N PRO A 61 -15.28 -16.04 3.14
CA PRO A 61 -15.24 -16.87 4.34
C PRO A 61 -16.27 -16.41 5.36
N MET A 62 -16.77 -17.33 6.15
CA MET A 62 -17.57 -17.00 7.33
C MET A 62 -16.67 -16.45 8.44
N GLN A 63 -17.20 -15.61 9.33
CA GLN A 63 -16.43 -15.08 10.47
C GLN A 63 -15.87 -16.21 11.34
N SER A 64 -16.62 -17.27 11.57
CA SER A 64 -16.16 -18.46 12.30
C SER A 64 -14.97 -19.18 11.66
N GLU A 65 -14.84 -19.12 10.34
CA GLU A 65 -13.68 -19.69 9.64
C GLU A 65 -12.43 -18.81 9.82
N LEU A 66 -12.61 -17.48 9.78
CA LEU A 66 -11.54 -16.50 10.05
C LEU A 66 -11.03 -16.59 11.50
N ASP A 67 -11.92 -16.79 12.45
CA ASP A 67 -11.58 -16.93 13.86
C ASP A 67 -10.81 -18.23 14.13
N SER A 68 -11.12 -19.30 13.39
CA SER A 68 -10.45 -20.62 13.53
C SER A 68 -9.11 -20.68 12.79
N ASP A 69 -8.97 -19.99 11.65
CA ASP A 69 -7.73 -19.94 10.86
C ASP A 69 -7.47 -18.54 10.27
N PRO A 70 -6.82 -17.64 11.03
CA PRO A 70 -6.47 -16.32 10.55
C PRO A 70 -5.55 -16.33 9.31
N SER A 71 -4.90 -17.46 8.98
CA SER A 71 -4.06 -17.58 7.79
C SER A 71 -4.85 -17.47 6.48
N ILE A 72 -6.16 -17.61 6.52
CA ILE A 72 -7.07 -17.40 5.39
C ILE A 72 -6.88 -16.01 4.79
N LEU A 73 -6.66 -14.99 5.63
CA LEU A 73 -6.42 -13.61 5.17
C LEU A 73 -5.19 -13.49 4.27
N THR A 74 -4.15 -14.28 4.52
CA THR A 74 -2.93 -14.28 3.71
C THR A 74 -3.10 -14.98 2.36
N LYS A 75 -4.13 -15.80 2.23
CA LYS A 75 -4.48 -16.55 1.00
C LYS A 75 -5.61 -15.88 0.22
N SER A 76 -6.11 -14.74 0.71
CA SER A 76 -7.22 -14.02 0.10
C SER A 76 -6.92 -13.61 -1.34
N ALA A 77 -7.86 -13.84 -2.23
CA ALA A 77 -7.78 -13.46 -3.63
C ALA A 77 -8.04 -11.95 -3.85
N GLY A 78 -8.78 -11.31 -2.93
CA GLY A 78 -9.15 -9.90 -3.05
C GLY A 78 -10.14 -9.47 -1.97
N THR A 79 -10.85 -8.38 -2.24
CA THR A 79 -11.90 -7.85 -1.36
C THR A 79 -13.23 -7.68 -2.10
N ILE A 80 -14.34 -7.85 -1.39
CA ILE A 80 -15.68 -7.45 -1.86
C ILE A 80 -16.19 -6.33 -0.96
N THR A 81 -16.74 -5.29 -1.58
CA THR A 81 -17.41 -4.18 -0.90
C THR A 81 -18.85 -4.09 -1.40
N VAL A 82 -19.80 -4.19 -0.51
CA VAL A 82 -21.22 -4.14 -0.81
C VAL A 82 -21.82 -2.86 -0.25
N ILE A 83 -22.56 -2.14 -1.10
CA ILE A 83 -23.11 -0.81 -0.81
C ILE A 83 -24.60 -0.83 -1.19
N ASN A 84 -25.44 -0.21 -0.37
CA ASN A 84 -26.85 -0.01 -0.67
C ASN A 84 -27.06 0.99 -1.81
N ARG A 85 -28.13 0.81 -2.58
CA ARG A 85 -28.56 1.72 -3.64
C ARG A 85 -28.61 3.17 -3.17
N GLN A 86 -29.20 3.44 -2.01
CA GLN A 86 -29.33 4.79 -1.48
C GLN A 86 -27.97 5.48 -1.25
N ASP A 87 -26.97 4.74 -0.76
CA ASP A 87 -25.63 5.28 -0.53
C ASP A 87 -24.86 5.43 -1.84
N TYR A 88 -25.08 4.56 -2.83
CA TYR A 88 -24.59 4.75 -4.18
C TYR A 88 -25.11 6.05 -4.79
N GLU A 89 -26.44 6.28 -4.71
CA GLU A 89 -27.09 7.51 -5.21
C GLU A 89 -26.54 8.77 -4.51
N LYS A 90 -26.27 8.71 -3.19
CA LYS A 90 -25.60 9.80 -2.46
C LYS A 90 -24.16 10.02 -2.92
N MET A 91 -23.44 8.95 -3.24
CA MET A 91 -22.05 9.05 -3.69
C MET A 91 -21.91 9.62 -5.09
N THR A 92 -22.75 9.18 -6.02
CA THR A 92 -22.63 9.51 -7.45
C THR A 92 -23.51 10.68 -7.87
N GLY A 93 -24.63 10.90 -7.19
CA GLY A 93 -25.70 11.81 -7.61
C GLY A 93 -26.64 11.21 -8.68
N GLU A 94 -26.39 9.98 -9.12
CA GLU A 94 -27.18 9.27 -10.12
C GLU A 94 -28.28 8.46 -9.43
N LYS A 95 -29.52 8.63 -9.86
CA LYS A 95 -30.63 7.76 -9.42
C LYS A 95 -30.64 6.49 -10.24
N ILE A 96 -30.76 5.37 -9.57
CA ILE A 96 -30.83 4.06 -10.19
C ILE A 96 -32.06 3.30 -9.72
N ASP A 97 -32.61 2.51 -10.62
CA ASP A 97 -33.66 1.55 -10.29
C ASP A 97 -33.02 0.15 -10.28
N LEU A 98 -33.12 -0.57 -9.17
CA LEU A 98 -32.56 -1.91 -8.98
C LEU A 98 -33.64 -2.81 -8.40
N ALA A 99 -33.89 -3.95 -9.03
CA ALA A 99 -34.69 -5.03 -8.43
C ALA A 99 -33.88 -5.73 -7.32
N ASP A 100 -34.55 -6.49 -6.47
CA ASP A 100 -33.92 -7.15 -5.32
C ASP A 100 -32.91 -8.24 -5.71
N ASP A 101 -33.00 -8.77 -6.93
CA ASP A 101 -32.07 -9.74 -7.52
C ASP A 101 -31.05 -9.12 -8.47
N GLU A 102 -31.06 -7.78 -8.66
CA GLU A 102 -30.15 -7.07 -9.57
C GLU A 102 -28.99 -6.40 -8.82
N THR A 103 -27.88 -6.25 -9.53
CA THR A 103 -26.69 -5.55 -9.01
C THR A 103 -25.98 -4.73 -10.07
N LEU A 104 -25.37 -3.59 -9.66
CA LEU A 104 -24.28 -2.95 -10.40
C LEU A 104 -22.97 -3.43 -9.82
N VAL A 105 -21.99 -3.67 -10.66
CA VAL A 105 -20.68 -4.17 -10.21
C VAL A 105 -19.53 -3.39 -10.82
N TYR A 106 -18.45 -3.23 -10.07
CA TYR A 106 -17.16 -2.77 -10.55
C TYR A 106 -16.09 -3.76 -10.12
N GLY A 107 -15.27 -4.22 -11.05
CA GLY A 107 -14.13 -5.10 -10.78
C GLY A 107 -12.81 -4.35 -10.90
N LYS A 108 -12.05 -4.27 -9.80
CA LYS A 108 -10.66 -3.81 -9.79
C LYS A 108 -9.76 -5.00 -10.11
N ASN A 109 -9.14 -5.01 -11.28
CA ASN A 109 -8.34 -6.14 -11.78
C ASN A 109 -9.10 -7.49 -11.79
N VAL A 110 -10.40 -7.43 -12.01
CA VAL A 110 -11.30 -8.59 -12.10
C VAL A 110 -12.05 -8.52 -13.42
N SER A 111 -12.04 -9.62 -14.17
CA SER A 111 -12.82 -9.75 -15.40
C SER A 111 -14.18 -10.36 -15.08
N LEU A 112 -15.24 -9.59 -15.26
CA LEU A 112 -16.61 -10.02 -15.04
C LEU A 112 -17.33 -10.22 -16.39
N ASN A 113 -18.21 -11.22 -16.46
CA ASN A 113 -19.06 -11.47 -17.61
C ASN A 113 -20.49 -10.99 -17.31
N LYS A 114 -20.99 -10.01 -18.05
CA LYS A 114 -22.33 -9.45 -17.85
C LYS A 114 -23.46 -10.44 -18.14
N ASP A 115 -23.22 -11.40 -19.04
CA ASP A 115 -24.24 -12.37 -19.47
C ASP A 115 -24.40 -13.54 -18.48
N GLN A 116 -23.61 -13.57 -17.42
CA GLN A 116 -23.68 -14.55 -16.35
C GLN A 116 -24.03 -13.86 -15.03
N PRO A 117 -24.81 -14.50 -14.15
CA PRO A 117 -25.08 -13.95 -12.84
C PRO A 117 -23.77 -13.87 -12.02
N LEU A 118 -23.67 -12.86 -11.16
CA LEU A 118 -22.66 -12.81 -10.12
C LEU A 118 -23.12 -13.71 -8.97
N ARG A 119 -22.38 -14.75 -8.67
CA ARG A 119 -22.67 -15.66 -7.57
C ARG A 119 -21.83 -15.30 -6.35
N VAL A 120 -22.48 -14.91 -5.26
CA VAL A 120 -21.82 -14.60 -4.00
C VAL A 120 -22.32 -15.59 -2.94
N ASN A 121 -21.42 -16.40 -2.39
CA ASN A 121 -21.76 -17.46 -1.40
C ASN A 121 -22.99 -18.29 -1.80
N GLY A 122 -23.09 -18.63 -3.09
CA GLY A 122 -24.17 -19.48 -3.61
C GLY A 122 -25.48 -18.74 -3.97
N LYS A 123 -25.62 -17.44 -3.66
CA LYS A 123 -26.75 -16.61 -4.12
C LYS A 123 -26.38 -15.94 -5.45
N ASP A 124 -27.26 -16.06 -6.43
CA ASP A 124 -27.10 -15.49 -7.77
C ASP A 124 -27.68 -14.08 -7.83
N TRP A 125 -26.91 -13.15 -8.40
CA TRP A 125 -27.27 -11.75 -8.65
C TRP A 125 -27.17 -11.44 -10.14
N LYS A 126 -28.23 -10.92 -10.72
CA LYS A 126 -28.23 -10.51 -12.13
C LYS A 126 -27.45 -9.20 -12.30
N ILE A 127 -26.42 -9.24 -13.12
CA ILE A 127 -25.62 -8.04 -13.39
C ILE A 127 -26.39 -7.12 -14.35
N LYS A 128 -26.92 -6.02 -13.80
CA LYS A 128 -27.56 -4.99 -14.63
C LYS A 128 -26.55 -4.20 -15.44
N GLN A 129 -25.45 -3.83 -14.78
CA GLN A 129 -24.36 -3.09 -15.42
C GLN A 129 -23.03 -3.36 -14.74
N ILE A 130 -21.98 -3.46 -15.58
CA ILE A 130 -20.57 -3.40 -15.11
C ILE A 130 -20.13 -1.94 -15.26
N LEU A 131 -19.72 -1.34 -14.13
CA LEU A 131 -19.29 0.05 -14.06
C LEU A 131 -17.86 0.19 -14.56
N PRO A 132 -17.54 1.25 -15.33
CA PRO A 132 -16.21 1.43 -15.93
C PRO A 132 -15.14 1.86 -14.91
N SER A 133 -15.54 2.38 -13.78
CA SER A 133 -14.63 2.88 -12.74
C SER A 133 -15.20 2.67 -11.34
N ASN A 134 -14.33 2.75 -10.34
CA ASN A 134 -14.74 2.69 -8.94
C ASN A 134 -15.60 3.91 -8.60
N PHE A 135 -16.88 3.69 -8.34
CA PHE A 135 -17.87 4.72 -8.04
C PHE A 135 -17.70 5.32 -6.64
N THR A 136 -16.98 4.68 -5.75
CA THR A 136 -16.75 5.25 -4.42
C THR A 136 -15.85 6.48 -4.46
N HIS A 137 -15.00 6.60 -5.49
CA HIS A 137 -14.06 7.71 -5.66
C HIS A 137 -13.28 8.08 -4.38
N GLY A 138 -13.01 7.08 -3.52
CA GLY A 138 -12.35 7.29 -2.23
C GLY A 138 -13.22 7.95 -1.16
N LYS A 139 -14.55 8.02 -1.36
CA LYS A 139 -15.47 8.62 -0.39
C LYS A 139 -15.70 7.78 0.86
N ILE A 140 -15.39 6.50 0.80
CA ILE A 140 -15.39 5.61 1.96
C ILE A 140 -13.97 5.10 2.23
N PRO A 141 -13.55 5.04 3.50
CA PRO A 141 -12.29 4.40 3.85
C PRO A 141 -12.47 2.88 3.76
N ASN A 142 -11.73 2.23 2.87
CA ASN A 142 -11.67 0.77 2.83
C ASN A 142 -10.21 0.34 3.00
N PRO A 143 -9.74 0.08 4.22
CA PRO A 143 -8.36 -0.30 4.49
C PRO A 143 -7.97 -1.62 3.82
N ASN A 144 -8.93 -2.53 3.65
CA ASN A 144 -8.69 -3.83 3.03
C ASN A 144 -8.38 -3.73 1.54
N ASP A 145 -8.98 -2.76 0.84
CA ASP A 145 -8.80 -2.56 -0.61
C ASP A 145 -7.39 -2.06 -0.99
N VAL A 146 -6.70 -1.41 -0.08
CA VAL A 146 -5.34 -0.89 -0.32
C VAL A 146 -4.32 -2.01 -0.43
N ALA A 147 -4.48 -3.06 0.37
CA ALA A 147 -3.55 -4.19 0.42
C ALA A 147 -3.79 -5.22 -0.69
N MET A 148 -5.00 -5.25 -1.29
CA MET A 148 -5.40 -6.28 -2.25
C MET A 148 -5.29 -5.80 -3.69
N GLU A 149 -4.75 -6.68 -4.56
CA GLU A 149 -4.66 -6.42 -6.01
C GLU A 149 -6.03 -6.47 -6.68
N GLN A 150 -6.89 -7.38 -6.24
CA GLN A 150 -8.23 -7.57 -6.77
C GLN A 150 -9.29 -7.03 -5.83
N GLY A 151 -10.33 -6.44 -6.38
CA GLY A 151 -11.46 -5.91 -5.62
C GLY A 151 -12.75 -5.97 -6.41
N LEU A 152 -13.82 -6.31 -5.74
CA LEU A 152 -15.17 -6.31 -6.28
C LEU A 152 -16.02 -5.30 -5.51
N TYR A 153 -16.68 -4.40 -6.20
CA TYR A 153 -17.63 -3.47 -5.64
C TYR A 153 -19.01 -3.78 -6.18
N MET A 154 -19.97 -3.98 -5.29
CA MET A 154 -21.31 -4.42 -5.60
C MET A 154 -22.32 -3.43 -5.03
N VAL A 155 -23.26 -2.97 -5.86
CA VAL A 155 -24.38 -2.14 -5.43
C VAL A 155 -25.65 -2.98 -5.52
N VAL A 156 -26.40 -3.03 -4.44
CA VAL A 156 -27.65 -3.79 -4.31
C VAL A 156 -28.76 -2.92 -3.72
N ASN A 157 -30.01 -3.34 -3.86
CA ASN A 157 -31.12 -2.63 -3.27
C ASN A 157 -31.04 -2.60 -1.74
N ASP A 158 -30.80 -3.77 -1.11
CA ASP A 158 -30.52 -3.91 0.32
C ASP A 158 -29.29 -4.82 0.55
N SER A 159 -28.23 -4.28 1.18
CA SER A 159 -27.02 -5.03 1.45
C SER A 159 -27.22 -6.19 2.44
N LYS A 160 -28.26 -6.13 3.27
CA LYS A 160 -28.61 -7.23 4.20
C LYS A 160 -28.99 -8.52 3.46
N GLU A 161 -29.41 -8.41 2.20
CA GLU A 161 -29.73 -9.56 1.36
C GLU A 161 -28.51 -10.27 0.78
N VAL A 162 -27.36 -9.62 0.74
CA VAL A 162 -26.11 -10.27 0.36
C VAL A 162 -25.64 -11.05 1.57
N ASN A 163 -25.66 -12.35 1.48
CA ASN A 163 -25.31 -13.25 2.60
C ASN A 163 -23.80 -13.26 2.84
N LEU A 164 -23.28 -12.10 3.26
CA LEU A 164 -21.93 -11.98 3.81
C LEU A 164 -22.05 -12.10 5.34
N ASP A 165 -21.26 -13.02 5.90
CA ASP A 165 -21.18 -13.20 7.35
C ASP A 165 -20.13 -12.26 7.94
N VAL A 166 -20.34 -10.95 7.77
CA VAL A 166 -19.40 -9.90 8.20
C VAL A 166 -20.14 -8.72 8.81
N ASP A 167 -19.45 -7.96 9.62
CA ASP A 167 -19.94 -6.74 10.21
C ASP A 167 -20.20 -5.65 9.17
N HIS A 168 -21.06 -4.70 9.54
CA HIS A 168 -21.30 -3.50 8.76
C HIS A 168 -20.35 -2.40 9.19
N TYR A 169 -19.87 -1.64 8.23
CA TYR A 169 -19.09 -0.44 8.45
C TYR A 169 -19.99 0.79 8.28
N TYR A 170 -20.20 1.51 9.36
CA TYR A 170 -20.86 2.81 9.31
C TYR A 170 -19.84 3.93 9.31
N TYR A 171 -19.77 4.65 8.22
CA TYR A 171 -18.85 5.76 8.04
C TYR A 171 -19.57 7.09 8.22
N ILE A 172 -19.02 7.97 9.06
CA ILE A 172 -19.45 9.35 9.25
C ILE A 172 -18.29 10.26 8.90
N GLY A 173 -18.39 10.93 7.75
CA GLY A 173 -17.42 11.94 7.33
C GLY A 173 -17.89 13.32 7.77
N VAL A 174 -17.05 14.06 8.47
CA VAL A 174 -17.33 15.42 8.92
C VAL A 174 -16.42 16.40 8.20
N ALA A 175 -17.01 17.33 7.42
CA ALA A 175 -16.27 18.46 6.87
C ALA A 175 -16.54 19.70 7.72
N SER A 176 -15.53 20.49 8.04
CA SER A 176 -15.62 21.66 8.90
C SER A 176 -14.63 22.74 8.48
N GLU A 177 -14.91 23.99 8.83
CA GLU A 177 -13.92 25.09 8.73
C GLU A 177 -12.77 24.92 9.74
N THR A 178 -13.00 24.22 10.85
CA THR A 178 -11.95 23.84 11.82
C THR A 178 -11.21 22.62 11.28
N LYS A 179 -9.91 22.75 10.97
CA LYS A 179 -9.14 21.70 10.28
C LYS A 179 -8.34 20.78 11.20
N ASP A 180 -8.06 21.22 12.41
CA ASP A 180 -7.26 20.47 13.39
C ASP A 180 -7.93 20.59 14.76
N SER A 181 -8.69 19.57 15.14
CA SER A 181 -9.32 19.48 16.46
C SER A 181 -9.12 18.10 17.07
N LYS A 182 -7.97 17.93 17.72
CA LYS A 182 -7.69 16.72 18.51
C LYS A 182 -8.75 16.49 19.57
N LYS A 183 -9.23 17.58 20.19
CA LYS A 183 -10.29 17.51 21.20
C LYS A 183 -11.57 16.89 20.64
N PHE A 184 -11.96 17.23 19.41
CA PHE A 184 -13.13 16.63 18.76
C PHE A 184 -12.91 15.13 18.56
N VAL A 185 -11.77 14.72 17.99
CA VAL A 185 -11.46 13.31 17.73
C VAL A 185 -11.46 12.49 19.01
N GLU A 186 -10.80 12.98 20.06
CA GLU A 186 -10.74 12.30 21.37
C GLU A 186 -12.15 12.17 22.00
N GLN A 187 -12.94 13.22 21.97
CA GLN A 187 -14.29 13.20 22.56
C GLN A 187 -15.28 12.36 21.75
N VAL A 188 -15.17 12.35 20.42
CA VAL A 188 -15.93 11.43 19.57
C VAL A 188 -15.56 9.99 19.88
N GLN A 189 -14.26 9.70 19.96
CA GLN A 189 -13.78 8.34 20.25
C GLN A 189 -14.31 7.84 21.61
N LEU A 190 -14.26 8.67 22.64
CA LEU A 190 -14.76 8.34 23.99
C LEU A 190 -16.30 8.22 23.97
N GLY A 191 -17.00 9.20 23.40
CA GLY A 191 -18.46 9.22 23.39
C GLY A 191 -19.08 8.08 22.61
N LEU A 192 -18.46 7.68 21.49
CA LEU A 192 -18.92 6.52 20.71
C LEU A 192 -18.64 5.20 21.45
N ARG A 193 -17.48 5.10 22.12
CA ARG A 193 -17.18 3.95 22.96
C ARG A 193 -18.23 3.78 24.06
N ASP A 194 -18.55 4.86 24.79
CA ASP A 194 -19.58 4.83 25.84
C ASP A 194 -20.95 4.42 25.29
N THR A 195 -21.30 4.86 24.08
CA THR A 195 -22.55 4.50 23.41
C THR A 195 -22.59 3.02 23.03
N LEU A 196 -21.48 2.48 22.51
CA LEU A 196 -21.38 1.08 22.12
C LEU A 196 -21.27 0.14 23.35
N ASP A 197 -20.51 0.53 24.39
CA ASP A 197 -20.30 -0.30 25.60
C ASP A 197 -21.57 -0.42 26.44
N GLN A 198 -22.46 0.58 26.44
CA GLN A 198 -23.72 0.53 27.22
C GLN A 198 -24.72 -0.50 26.71
N GLU A 199 -24.66 -0.85 25.43
CA GLU A 199 -25.68 -1.70 24.83
C GLU A 199 -25.13 -3.08 24.35
N GLN A 200 -23.84 -3.24 24.05
CA GLN A 200 -23.33 -4.42 23.34
C GLN A 200 -21.86 -4.78 23.54
N ALA A 201 -21.28 -4.57 24.70
CA ALA A 201 -19.87 -4.85 25.00
C ALA A 201 -19.37 -6.31 24.75
N GLN A 202 -20.23 -7.18 24.24
CA GLN A 202 -19.92 -8.60 23.98
C GLN A 202 -19.83 -8.98 22.48
N ASP A 203 -20.16 -8.07 21.55
CA ASP A 203 -20.30 -8.44 20.14
C ASP A 203 -19.24 -7.90 19.16
N GLY A 204 -18.18 -7.29 19.68
CA GLY A 204 -17.04 -6.84 18.85
C GLY A 204 -17.22 -5.48 18.17
N SER A 205 -18.26 -4.72 18.47
CA SER A 205 -18.42 -3.35 17.96
C SER A 205 -17.30 -2.44 18.41
N TYR A 206 -16.77 -1.63 17.51
CA TYR A 206 -15.79 -0.61 17.86
C TYR A 206 -15.91 0.62 16.94
N ALA A 207 -15.48 1.77 17.44
CA ALA A 207 -15.42 3.01 16.69
C ALA A 207 -13.99 3.53 16.59
N MET A 208 -13.63 4.06 15.43
CA MET A 208 -12.37 4.76 15.19
C MET A 208 -12.68 6.15 14.64
N ALA A 209 -12.20 7.16 15.33
CA ALA A 209 -12.23 8.54 14.85
C ALA A 209 -10.83 9.01 14.49
N SER A 210 -10.69 9.72 13.38
CA SER A 210 -9.43 10.25 12.91
C SER A 210 -9.62 11.63 12.27
N ASP A 211 -8.61 12.46 12.43
CA ASP A 211 -8.46 13.75 11.78
C ASP A 211 -7.52 13.62 10.59
N ARG A 212 -7.93 14.12 9.45
CA ARG A 212 -7.15 14.08 8.22
C ARG A 212 -5.81 14.77 8.35
N HIS A 213 -5.79 15.96 8.98
CA HIS A 213 -4.56 16.73 9.12
C HIS A 213 -3.53 16.03 10.00
N SER A 214 -3.97 15.51 11.16
CA SER A 214 -3.11 14.73 12.05
C SER A 214 -2.63 13.43 11.40
N ALA A 215 -3.48 12.75 10.62
CA ALA A 215 -3.11 11.56 9.89
C ALA A 215 -2.08 11.85 8.78
N GLU A 216 -2.28 12.92 8.01
CA GLU A 216 -1.31 13.37 6.99
C GLU A 216 0.04 13.73 7.63
N LYS A 217 0.03 14.43 8.77
CA LYS A 217 1.25 14.77 9.51
C LYS A 217 1.98 13.53 10.03
N SER A 218 1.27 12.60 10.67
CA SER A 218 1.85 11.34 11.14
C SER A 218 2.43 10.51 10.00
N TYR A 219 1.76 10.48 8.84
CA TYR A 219 2.26 9.82 7.65
C TYR A 219 3.55 10.49 7.12
N GLN A 220 3.59 11.82 7.08
CA GLN A 220 4.79 12.57 6.67
C GLN A 220 5.96 12.35 7.65
N GLU A 221 5.71 12.33 8.95
CA GLU A 221 6.72 12.07 9.97
C GLU A 221 7.28 10.64 9.85
N LEU A 222 6.41 9.64 9.68
CA LEU A 222 6.83 8.26 9.46
C LEU A 222 7.67 8.12 8.19
N THR A 223 7.16 8.65 7.08
CA THR A 223 7.81 8.56 5.78
C THR A 223 9.13 9.32 5.77
N GLY A 224 9.16 10.51 6.37
CA GLY A 224 10.36 11.32 6.53
C GLY A 224 11.43 10.61 7.37
N THR A 225 11.03 9.98 8.47
CA THR A 225 11.94 9.19 9.32
C THR A 225 12.52 8.00 8.58
N LEU A 226 11.69 7.24 7.85
CA LEU A 226 12.15 6.12 7.03
C LEU A 226 13.09 6.57 5.92
N LEU A 227 12.78 7.69 5.26
CA LEU A 227 13.65 8.28 4.24
C LEU A 227 15.00 8.68 4.83
N PHE A 228 15.00 9.37 5.98
CA PHE A 228 16.23 9.79 6.66
C PHE A 228 17.11 8.58 7.01
N ILE A 229 16.53 7.56 7.65
CA ILE A 229 17.26 6.33 8.01
C ILE A 229 17.80 5.64 6.76
N GLY A 230 16.97 5.53 5.70
CA GLY A 230 17.35 4.90 4.45
C GLY A 230 18.52 5.61 3.76
N VAL A 231 18.48 6.92 3.65
CA VAL A 231 19.56 7.74 3.07
C VAL A 231 20.82 7.64 3.93
N PHE A 232 20.71 7.74 5.25
CA PHE A 232 21.84 7.66 6.16
C PHE A 232 22.56 6.30 6.08
N LEU A 233 21.81 5.21 6.15
CA LEU A 233 22.35 3.87 5.97
C LEU A 233 22.99 3.67 4.59
N SER A 234 22.36 4.17 3.53
CA SER A 234 22.90 4.09 2.17
C SER A 234 24.26 4.78 2.06
N VAL A 235 24.42 5.96 2.67
CA VAL A 235 25.70 6.66 2.71
C VAL A 235 26.76 5.87 3.48
N ILE A 236 26.43 5.32 4.64
CA ILE A 236 27.36 4.51 5.44
C ILE A 236 27.80 3.26 4.68
N PHE A 237 26.86 2.51 4.10
CA PHE A 237 27.16 1.31 3.34
C PHE A 237 27.99 1.62 2.08
N LEU A 238 27.67 2.74 1.40
CA LEU A 238 28.44 3.19 0.24
C LEU A 238 29.89 3.50 0.62
N LEU A 239 30.10 4.25 1.71
CA LEU A 239 31.46 4.56 2.21
C LEU A 239 32.20 3.27 2.60
N GLY A 240 31.54 2.35 3.29
CA GLY A 240 32.10 1.05 3.63
C GLY A 240 32.51 0.25 2.39
N ALA A 241 31.62 0.18 1.39
CA ALA A 241 31.92 -0.52 0.13
C ALA A 241 33.11 0.13 -0.60
N VAL A 242 33.15 1.46 -0.67
CA VAL A 242 34.26 2.23 -1.28
C VAL A 242 35.59 1.89 -0.59
N LEU A 243 35.63 1.90 0.75
CA LEU A 243 36.83 1.61 1.51
C LEU A 243 37.30 0.17 1.27
N VAL A 244 36.39 -0.81 1.34
CA VAL A 244 36.72 -2.22 1.13
C VAL A 244 37.31 -2.45 -0.28
N ILE A 245 36.62 -1.90 -1.29
CA ILE A 245 37.07 -2.04 -2.68
C ILE A 245 38.42 -1.32 -2.90
N TYR A 246 38.57 -0.12 -2.33
CA TYR A 246 39.80 0.65 -2.43
C TYR A 246 41.01 -0.09 -1.83
N TYR A 247 40.87 -0.56 -0.60
CA TYR A 247 41.95 -1.30 0.06
C TYR A 247 42.25 -2.63 -0.61
N LYS A 248 41.25 -3.37 -1.04
CA LYS A 248 41.40 -4.60 -1.81
C LYS A 248 42.22 -4.37 -3.07
N GLN A 249 41.86 -3.33 -3.84
CA GLN A 249 42.58 -3.00 -5.08
C GLN A 249 44.02 -2.56 -4.85
N ILE A 250 44.31 -1.82 -3.79
CA ILE A 250 45.68 -1.45 -3.46
C ILE A 250 46.47 -2.68 -3.11
N SER A 251 45.94 -3.60 -2.27
CA SER A 251 46.62 -4.86 -1.93
C SER A 251 46.90 -5.70 -3.16
N GLU A 252 45.88 -5.95 -3.99
CA GLU A 252 46.03 -6.69 -5.25
C GLU A 252 47.05 -6.00 -6.19
N GLY A 253 47.06 -4.65 -6.23
CA GLY A 253 48.03 -3.91 -7.05
C GLY A 253 49.47 -4.13 -6.64
N TYR A 254 49.76 -4.26 -5.34
CA TYR A 254 51.10 -4.60 -4.86
C TYR A 254 51.48 -6.07 -5.12
N GLU A 255 50.55 -7.00 -4.93
CA GLU A 255 50.75 -8.42 -5.19
C GLU A 255 50.97 -8.71 -6.69
N ASP A 256 50.16 -8.09 -7.55
CA ASP A 256 50.23 -8.26 -9.00
C ASP A 256 51.46 -7.60 -9.64
N ARG A 257 52.06 -6.61 -8.98
CA ARG A 257 53.20 -5.85 -9.50
C ARG A 257 54.34 -6.74 -9.92
N ASP A 258 54.77 -7.66 -9.04
CA ASP A 258 55.91 -8.55 -9.28
C ASP A 258 55.59 -9.52 -10.43
N GLY A 259 54.34 -9.99 -10.52
CA GLY A 259 53.89 -10.81 -11.64
C GLY A 259 53.94 -10.07 -12.98
N PHE A 260 53.51 -8.80 -13.03
CA PHE A 260 53.56 -7.97 -14.25
C PHE A 260 55.02 -7.66 -14.67
N ILE A 261 55.92 -7.43 -13.71
CA ILE A 261 57.34 -7.25 -14.01
C ILE A 261 57.94 -8.50 -14.68
N ILE A 262 57.59 -9.69 -14.20
CA ILE A 262 58.01 -10.97 -14.78
C ILE A 262 57.45 -11.11 -16.20
N LEU A 263 56.15 -10.85 -16.40
CA LEU A 263 55.50 -10.94 -17.70
C LEU A 263 56.10 -9.98 -18.74
N GLN A 264 56.48 -8.77 -18.34
CA GLN A 264 57.20 -7.82 -19.20
C GLN A 264 58.59 -8.33 -19.60
N LYS A 265 59.32 -8.99 -18.70
CA LYS A 265 60.64 -9.59 -19.00
C LYS A 265 60.55 -10.76 -19.99
N VAL A 266 59.39 -11.45 -20.04
CA VAL A 266 59.10 -12.57 -20.96
C VAL A 266 58.55 -12.09 -22.31
N GLY A 267 58.35 -10.75 -22.50
CA GLY A 267 58.00 -10.17 -23.79
C GLY A 267 56.58 -9.62 -23.90
N LEU A 268 55.85 -9.45 -22.80
CA LEU A 268 54.55 -8.83 -22.83
C LEU A 268 54.70 -7.32 -23.10
N ASP A 269 54.04 -6.82 -24.15
CA ASP A 269 54.06 -5.40 -24.50
C ASP A 269 53.31 -4.57 -23.43
N GLU A 270 53.78 -3.35 -23.22
CA GLU A 270 53.17 -2.41 -22.26
C GLU A 270 51.67 -2.14 -22.51
N LYS A 271 51.24 -2.14 -23.77
CA LYS A 271 49.81 -2.03 -24.17
C LYS A 271 48.98 -3.22 -23.73
N GLN A 272 49.52 -4.42 -23.85
CA GLN A 272 48.88 -5.66 -23.42
C GLN A 272 48.72 -5.71 -21.92
N THR A 273 49.78 -5.37 -21.18
CA THR A 273 49.76 -5.26 -19.71
C THR A 273 48.69 -4.26 -19.27
N ARG A 274 48.62 -3.06 -19.82
CA ARG A 274 47.60 -2.05 -19.49
C ARG A 274 46.19 -2.52 -19.82
N SER A 275 45.98 -3.23 -20.92
CA SER A 275 44.67 -3.79 -21.32
C SER A 275 44.20 -4.87 -20.34
N THR A 276 45.09 -5.77 -19.93
CA THR A 276 44.78 -6.84 -18.99
C THR A 276 44.40 -6.28 -17.62
N ILE A 277 45.21 -5.36 -17.09
CA ILE A 277 44.92 -4.64 -15.84
C ILE A 277 43.54 -3.97 -15.91
N ARG A 278 43.23 -3.29 -17.00
CA ARG A 278 41.95 -2.61 -17.16
C ARG A 278 40.77 -3.59 -17.15
N LYS A 279 40.89 -4.72 -17.82
CA LYS A 279 39.82 -5.76 -17.85
C LYS A 279 39.63 -6.38 -16.47
N GLN A 280 40.69 -6.70 -15.76
CA GLN A 280 40.65 -7.26 -14.41
C GLN A 280 39.93 -6.30 -13.45
N ILE A 281 40.34 -5.05 -13.40
CA ILE A 281 39.71 -4.02 -12.56
C ILE A 281 38.23 -3.86 -12.91
N LEU A 282 37.89 -3.79 -14.22
CA LEU A 282 36.46 -3.69 -14.64
C LEU A 282 35.66 -4.89 -14.14
N THR A 283 36.18 -6.10 -14.27
CA THR A 283 35.45 -7.29 -13.83
C THR A 283 35.24 -7.30 -12.33
N VAL A 284 36.26 -7.04 -11.53
CA VAL A 284 36.16 -7.03 -10.07
C VAL A 284 35.20 -5.93 -9.58
N PHE A 285 35.18 -4.78 -10.25
CA PHE A 285 34.30 -3.68 -9.87
C PHE A 285 32.84 -3.90 -10.30
N PHE A 286 32.59 -4.23 -11.53
CA PHE A 286 31.23 -4.24 -12.08
C PHE A 286 30.46 -5.54 -11.82
N LEU A 287 31.14 -6.64 -11.54
CA LEU A 287 30.48 -7.93 -11.24
C LEU A 287 29.54 -7.84 -10.02
N PRO A 288 29.96 -7.30 -8.85
CA PRO A 288 29.07 -7.13 -7.70
C PRO A 288 27.89 -6.20 -7.99
N LEU A 289 28.11 -5.15 -8.79
CA LEU A 289 27.07 -4.20 -9.17
C LEU A 289 25.99 -4.85 -10.04
N ILE A 290 26.39 -5.70 -10.99
CA ILE A 290 25.46 -6.48 -11.82
C ILE A 290 24.59 -7.38 -10.94
N PHE A 291 25.22 -8.10 -9.98
CA PHE A 291 24.47 -8.93 -9.04
C PHE A 291 23.51 -8.11 -8.15
N ALA A 292 23.92 -6.92 -7.71
CA ALA A 292 23.05 -6.03 -6.95
C ALA A 292 21.80 -5.63 -7.73
N PHE A 293 21.94 -5.26 -9.00
CA PHE A 293 20.79 -4.92 -9.85
C PHE A 293 19.90 -6.14 -10.16
N LEU A 294 20.49 -7.32 -10.36
CA LEU A 294 19.71 -8.55 -10.50
C LEU A 294 18.90 -8.87 -9.24
N HIS A 295 19.47 -8.67 -8.05
CA HIS A 295 18.74 -8.84 -6.79
C HIS A 295 17.57 -7.86 -6.66
N ILE A 296 17.80 -6.56 -6.97
CA ILE A 296 16.72 -5.57 -6.97
C ILE A 296 15.60 -5.98 -7.93
N ALA A 297 15.93 -6.43 -9.13
CA ALA A 297 14.95 -6.88 -10.11
C ALA A 297 14.17 -8.11 -9.60
N ALA A 298 14.85 -9.09 -8.99
CA ALA A 298 14.21 -10.29 -8.45
C ALA A 298 13.28 -10.00 -7.26
N VAL A 299 13.66 -9.05 -6.39
CA VAL A 299 12.88 -8.68 -5.19
C VAL A 299 11.84 -7.58 -5.48
N PHE A 300 11.83 -7.01 -6.69
CA PHE A 300 10.98 -5.86 -7.02
C PHE A 300 9.47 -6.11 -6.76
N HIS A 301 9.00 -7.32 -7.04
CA HIS A 301 7.61 -7.69 -6.76
C HIS A 301 7.28 -7.60 -5.26
N MET A 302 8.16 -8.13 -4.40
CA MET A 302 8.00 -8.07 -2.95
C MET A 302 8.09 -6.63 -2.43
N LEU A 303 9.03 -5.83 -2.97
CA LEU A 303 9.17 -4.41 -2.65
C LEU A 303 7.87 -3.65 -2.97
N ARG A 304 7.26 -3.92 -4.11
CA ARG A 304 5.97 -3.34 -4.52
C ARG A 304 4.87 -3.62 -3.48
N LEU A 305 4.78 -4.86 -3.00
CA LEU A 305 3.78 -5.23 -1.99
C LEU A 305 4.00 -4.50 -0.66
N ILE A 306 5.26 -4.43 -0.19
CA ILE A 306 5.60 -3.70 1.04
C ILE A 306 5.26 -2.22 0.92
N VAL A 307 5.61 -1.59 -0.20
CA VAL A 307 5.34 -0.17 -0.44
C VAL A 307 3.83 0.10 -0.62
N ALA A 308 3.08 -0.87 -1.16
CA ALA A 308 1.62 -0.79 -1.24
C ALA A 308 0.96 -0.80 0.14
N LEU A 309 1.49 -1.55 1.12
CA LEU A 309 1.03 -1.50 2.51
C LEU A 309 1.20 -0.11 3.15
N LEU A 310 2.17 0.67 2.68
CA LEU A 310 2.38 2.07 3.07
C LEU A 310 1.49 3.05 2.28
N GLY A 311 0.56 2.55 1.46
CA GLY A 311 -0.39 3.36 0.69
C GLY A 311 0.13 3.86 -0.66
N VAL A 312 1.33 3.47 -1.09
CA VAL A 312 1.90 3.85 -2.39
C VAL A 312 1.54 2.80 -3.43
N THR A 313 0.50 3.05 -4.21
CA THR A 313 -0.03 2.11 -5.22
C THR A 313 0.33 2.48 -6.66
N ASN A 314 0.99 3.63 -6.89
CA ASN A 314 1.37 4.10 -8.21
C ASN A 314 2.60 3.35 -8.73
N LEU A 315 2.38 2.25 -9.47
CA LEU A 315 3.44 1.40 -10.03
C LEU A 315 4.39 2.15 -10.99
N PRO A 316 3.92 2.98 -11.94
CA PRO A 316 4.81 3.78 -12.78
C PRO A 316 5.76 4.66 -11.99
N LEU A 317 5.27 5.34 -10.95
CA LEU A 317 6.08 6.18 -10.08
C LEU A 317 7.13 5.35 -9.31
N LEU A 318 6.74 4.17 -8.80
CA LEU A 318 7.65 3.27 -8.09
C LEU A 318 8.79 2.79 -9.01
N ILE A 319 8.48 2.43 -10.25
CA ILE A 319 9.50 2.04 -11.24
C ILE A 319 10.46 3.21 -11.53
N GLN A 320 9.92 4.41 -11.79
CA GLN A 320 10.73 5.58 -12.09
C GLN A 320 11.68 5.94 -10.93
N THR A 321 11.18 5.95 -9.70
CA THR A 321 11.99 6.25 -8.51
C THR A 321 13.05 5.19 -8.27
N THR A 322 12.73 3.92 -8.46
CA THR A 322 13.70 2.82 -8.34
C THR A 322 14.81 2.95 -9.38
N LEU A 323 14.46 3.20 -10.65
CA LEU A 323 15.44 3.40 -11.72
C LEU A 323 16.29 4.65 -11.49
N ALA A 324 15.71 5.75 -11.02
CA ALA A 324 16.45 6.96 -10.67
C ALA A 324 17.47 6.71 -9.55
N THR A 325 17.06 6.00 -8.50
CA THR A 325 17.94 5.62 -7.39
C THR A 325 19.09 4.71 -7.85
N CYS A 326 18.78 3.69 -8.66
CA CYS A 326 19.79 2.84 -9.28
C CYS A 326 20.77 3.65 -10.15
N GLY A 327 20.26 4.65 -10.89
CA GLY A 327 21.07 5.55 -11.72
C GLY A 327 22.03 6.40 -10.89
N VAL A 328 21.56 7.01 -9.80
CA VAL A 328 22.40 7.77 -8.86
C VAL A 328 23.49 6.88 -8.25
N PHE A 329 23.12 5.68 -7.82
CA PHE A 329 24.07 4.72 -7.27
C PHE A 329 25.11 4.32 -8.30
N LEU A 330 24.71 4.01 -9.54
CA LEU A 330 25.61 3.68 -10.64
C LEU A 330 26.61 4.83 -10.92
N LEU A 331 26.15 6.06 -11.00
CA LEU A 331 27.01 7.23 -11.22
C LEU A 331 28.04 7.40 -10.12
N THR A 332 27.64 7.28 -8.86
CA THR A 332 28.54 7.34 -7.71
C THR A 332 29.57 6.22 -7.77
N TYR A 333 29.14 5.00 -8.12
CA TYR A 333 30.00 3.84 -8.24
C TYR A 333 31.04 4.00 -9.38
N ILE A 334 30.64 4.54 -10.54
CA ILE A 334 31.55 4.87 -11.64
C ILE A 334 32.59 5.91 -11.19
N LEU A 335 32.19 6.94 -10.44
CA LEU A 335 33.11 7.95 -9.92
C LEU A 335 34.17 7.31 -9.02
N VAL A 336 33.76 6.46 -8.10
CA VAL A 336 34.69 5.70 -7.24
C VAL A 336 35.62 4.81 -8.06
N PHE A 337 35.09 4.11 -9.06
CA PHE A 337 35.91 3.33 -9.99
C PHE A 337 36.99 4.14 -10.68
N LEU A 338 36.66 5.34 -11.19
CA LEU A 338 37.61 6.21 -11.87
C LEU A 338 38.73 6.67 -10.93
N LEU A 339 38.41 7.02 -9.70
CA LEU A 339 39.38 7.42 -8.68
C LEU A 339 40.30 6.26 -8.29
N THR A 340 39.76 5.12 -8.03
CA THR A 340 40.49 3.92 -7.57
C THR A 340 41.37 3.35 -8.68
N SER A 341 40.84 3.30 -9.93
CA SER A 341 41.59 2.85 -11.10
C SER A 341 42.83 3.70 -11.41
N ARG A 342 42.79 5.00 -11.06
CA ARG A 342 43.95 5.87 -11.18
C ARG A 342 45.06 5.49 -10.16
N SER A 343 44.66 5.20 -8.93
CA SER A 343 45.59 4.82 -7.87
C SER A 343 46.26 3.48 -8.16
N TYR A 344 45.48 2.47 -8.56
CA TYR A 344 45.95 1.15 -8.94
C TYR A 344 47.01 1.23 -10.08
N ARG A 345 46.72 1.97 -11.16
CA ARG A 345 47.64 2.15 -12.29
C ARG A 345 48.98 2.77 -11.89
N LYS A 346 48.97 3.69 -10.92
CA LYS A 346 50.23 4.29 -10.42
C LYS A 346 51.10 3.29 -9.66
N ILE A 347 50.48 2.30 -8.99
CA ILE A 347 51.21 1.27 -8.23
C ILE A 347 51.84 0.25 -9.17
N VAL A 348 51.06 -0.26 -10.12
CA VAL A 348 51.51 -1.32 -11.04
C VAL A 348 52.44 -0.79 -12.17
N ALA A 349 52.37 0.50 -12.54
CA ALA A 349 53.19 1.10 -13.57
C ALA A 349 54.53 1.67 -13.05
N ARG A 350 54.79 1.64 -11.76
CA ARG A 350 56.11 1.95 -11.14
C ARG A 350 56.93 0.69 -10.91
#